data_b4f304d707b0ff359e5435219af261ed
#
_entry.id   b4f304d707b0ff359e5435219af261ed
#
_cell.length_a   1.000
_cell.length_b   1.000
_cell.length_c   1.000
_cell.angle_alpha   90.00
_cell.angle_beta   90.00
_cell.angle_gamma   90.00
#
_symmetry.space_group_name_H-M   'P 1'
#
loop_
_entity.id
_entity.type
_entity.pdbx_description
1 polymer ?
#
loop_
_entity_poly.entity_id
_entity_poly.type
_entity_poly.pdbx_seq_one_letter_code
_entity_poly.pdbx_strand_id
1 'polypeptide(L)'
;MHKKLILTSLIALASLGLSACSQTTLPPQAASHVDVTQGQIIDLHSGEPLTDRQLLVKLAGAQRLIVGEKHDNAEHHQIELWLLQNLQKERPQGSVLLEMLTASQQPRINQVKAWLKEDPQVRDSRIQELLHWQKGWPWAMYGGVVTEALRAPSPLLNANINRDEVMRLYKTPRFPEGKKSTAPAVQAALKETIVAMHGGNIEGQQLTSMLAIQQQRDRYMAQQLLSAPTPALLIAGGYHASRSIGVPLHMEDLSPASKPVVLMLAEKGMSITADQADYVWFVAPAPAKR
;
A
#
# COMPACT_ATOMS: atom_id res chain seq x y z
N MET A 1 39.50 63.44 -67.31
CA MET A 1 38.71 62.24 -67.61
C MET A 1 38.49 61.45 -66.26
N HIS A 2 37.43 61.73 -65.61
CA HIS A 2 37.15 61.14 -64.30
C HIS A 2 35.89 60.27 -64.40
N LYS A 3 36.06 58.96 -64.21
CA LYS A 3 34.94 58.02 -64.10
C LYS A 3 34.52 57.97 -62.68
N LYS A 4 33.29 58.36 -62.37
CA LYS A 4 32.62 58.15 -61.03
C LYS A 4 32.10 56.73 -60.94
N LEU A 5 32.53 56.00 -59.91
CA LEU A 5 31.94 54.76 -59.52
C LEU A 5 30.83 55.07 -58.51
N ILE A 6 29.63 54.61 -58.85
CA ILE A 6 28.47 54.63 -57.92
C ILE A 6 28.45 53.32 -57.11
N LEU A 7 28.54 53.45 -55.77
CA LEU A 7 28.51 52.38 -54.85
C LEU A 7 27.07 52.23 -54.32
N THR A 8 26.36 51.19 -54.73
CA THR A 8 25.02 50.84 -54.22
C THR A 8 25.15 50.03 -52.98
N SER A 9 24.73 50.59 -51.82
CA SER A 9 24.66 49.92 -50.56
C SER A 9 23.39 49.04 -50.49
N LEU A 10 23.56 47.71 -50.40
CA LEU A 10 22.52 46.79 -50.06
C LEU A 10 22.39 46.77 -48.54
N ILE A 11 21.23 47.17 -48.00
CA ILE A 11 20.88 47.03 -46.62
C ILE A 11 20.22 45.65 -46.48
N ALA A 12 20.93 44.72 -45.83
CA ALA A 12 20.34 43.41 -45.42
C ALA A 12 19.57 43.58 -44.10
N LEU A 13 18.25 43.48 -44.15
CA LEU A 13 17.41 43.34 -42.93
C LEU A 13 17.60 41.92 -42.36
N ALA A 14 18.28 41.84 -41.22
CA ALA A 14 18.30 40.61 -40.40
C ALA A 14 17.03 40.55 -39.57
N SER A 15 16.10 39.68 -39.98
CA SER A 15 14.93 39.31 -39.19
C SER A 15 15.36 38.37 -38.03
N LEU A 16 15.40 38.91 -36.81
CA LEU A 16 15.53 38.13 -35.59
C LEU A 16 14.25 37.35 -35.36
N GLY A 17 14.27 36.05 -35.67
CA GLY A 17 13.23 35.12 -35.31
C GLY A 17 13.30 34.85 -33.80
N LEU A 18 12.38 35.41 -33.05
CA LEU A 18 12.09 35.03 -31.66
C LEU A 18 11.48 33.63 -31.68
N SER A 19 12.30 32.58 -31.44
CA SER A 19 11.81 31.25 -31.11
C SER A 19 11.18 31.30 -29.72
N ALA A 20 9.86 31.50 -29.67
CA ALA A 20 9.09 31.26 -28.45
C ALA A 20 9.11 29.76 -28.14
N CYS A 21 9.89 29.35 -27.14
CA CYS A 21 9.76 28.05 -26.52
C CYS A 21 8.38 27.98 -25.89
N SER A 22 7.42 27.41 -26.59
CA SER A 22 6.14 26.99 -25.99
C SER A 22 6.44 25.90 -24.99
N GLN A 23 6.52 26.27 -23.72
CA GLN A 23 6.42 25.28 -22.62
C GLN A 23 5.02 24.69 -22.71
N THR A 24 4.92 23.51 -23.27
CA THR A 24 3.71 22.69 -23.16
C THR A 24 3.61 22.27 -21.69
N THR A 25 2.88 23.05 -20.91
CA THR A 25 2.42 22.60 -19.57
C THR A 25 1.50 21.42 -19.83
N LEU A 26 1.99 20.22 -19.50
CA LEU A 26 1.13 19.05 -19.43
C LEU A 26 -0.02 19.41 -18.46
N PRO A 27 -1.28 19.14 -18.85
CA PRO A 27 -2.38 19.36 -17.93
C PRO A 27 -2.12 18.55 -16.66
N PRO A 28 -2.50 19.04 -15.45
CA PRO A 28 -2.40 18.27 -14.24
C PRO A 28 -3.12 16.95 -14.52
N GLN A 29 -2.41 15.85 -14.29
CA GLN A 29 -2.97 14.52 -14.44
C GLN A 29 -4.17 14.47 -13.50
N ALA A 30 -5.39 14.56 -14.04
CA ALA A 30 -6.61 14.47 -13.28
C ALA A 30 -6.52 13.17 -12.50
N ALA A 31 -6.61 13.26 -11.17
CA ALA A 31 -6.72 12.08 -10.32
C ALA A 31 -7.82 11.21 -10.94
N SER A 32 -7.43 10.09 -11.52
CA SER A 32 -8.36 9.19 -12.18
C SER A 32 -9.39 8.81 -11.12
N HIS A 33 -10.62 9.27 -11.29
CA HIS A 33 -11.74 8.81 -10.48
C HIS A 33 -11.88 7.32 -10.77
N VAL A 34 -11.43 6.52 -9.82
CA VAL A 34 -11.60 5.08 -9.87
C VAL A 34 -13.07 4.81 -9.63
N ASP A 35 -13.76 4.29 -10.61
CA ASP A 35 -15.12 3.80 -10.45
C ASP A 35 -15.05 2.40 -9.81
N VAL A 36 -15.09 2.35 -8.48
CA VAL A 36 -15.06 1.11 -7.69
C VAL A 36 -16.44 0.47 -7.52
N THR A 37 -17.45 0.91 -8.28
CA THR A 37 -18.87 0.54 -8.09
C THR A 37 -19.22 -0.90 -8.47
N GLN A 38 -18.30 -1.69 -9.04
CA GLN A 38 -18.61 -3.05 -9.52
C GLN A 38 -18.45 -4.17 -8.48
N GLY A 39 -18.00 -3.86 -7.26
CA GLY A 39 -17.79 -4.85 -6.21
C GLY A 39 -19.01 -5.01 -5.28
N GLN A 40 -19.15 -6.19 -4.67
CA GLN A 40 -20.12 -6.42 -3.61
C GLN A 40 -19.45 -6.22 -2.25
N ILE A 41 -20.02 -5.33 -1.43
CA ILE A 41 -19.53 -5.07 -0.07
C ILE A 41 -20.52 -5.68 0.92
N ILE A 42 -20.00 -6.41 1.91
CA ILE A 42 -20.82 -7.06 2.95
C ILE A 42 -20.29 -6.72 4.33
N ASP A 43 -21.18 -6.36 5.23
CA ASP A 43 -20.93 -6.36 6.67
C ASP A 43 -21.02 -7.82 7.17
N LEU A 44 -19.88 -8.38 7.60
CA LEU A 44 -19.79 -9.80 7.94
C LEU A 44 -20.48 -10.15 9.29
N HIS A 45 -20.80 -9.16 10.10
CA HIS A 45 -21.52 -9.39 11.38
C HIS A 45 -23.03 -9.47 11.18
N SER A 46 -23.58 -8.66 10.27
CA SER A 46 -25.02 -8.66 9.98
C SER A 46 -25.37 -9.51 8.74
N GLY A 47 -24.42 -9.74 7.84
CA GLY A 47 -24.65 -10.34 6.54
C GLY A 47 -25.25 -9.37 5.51
N GLU A 48 -25.46 -8.09 5.86
CA GLU A 48 -26.13 -7.11 5.03
C GLU A 48 -25.17 -6.53 3.99
N PRO A 49 -25.64 -6.29 2.75
CA PRO A 49 -24.88 -5.57 1.75
C PRO A 49 -24.74 -4.10 2.11
N LEU A 50 -23.59 -3.52 1.78
CA LEU A 50 -23.30 -2.11 1.97
C LEU A 50 -23.02 -1.42 0.63
N THR A 51 -23.36 -0.14 0.55
CA THR A 51 -22.80 0.75 -0.47
C THR A 51 -21.37 1.16 -0.06
N ASP A 52 -20.58 1.62 -1.03
CA ASP A 52 -19.26 2.21 -0.80
C ASP A 52 -19.32 3.38 0.22
N ARG A 53 -20.34 4.22 0.12
CA ARG A 53 -20.56 5.33 1.05
C ARG A 53 -20.88 4.85 2.47
N GLN A 54 -21.69 3.83 2.62
CA GLN A 54 -22.01 3.24 3.94
C GLN A 54 -20.77 2.60 4.56
N LEU A 55 -19.98 1.87 3.78
CA LEU A 55 -18.70 1.32 4.24
C LEU A 55 -17.77 2.44 4.70
N LEU A 56 -17.59 3.48 3.89
CA LEU A 56 -16.69 4.59 4.21
C LEU A 56 -17.03 5.25 5.55
N VAL A 57 -18.33 5.49 5.82
CA VAL A 57 -18.80 6.04 7.11
C VAL A 57 -18.45 5.10 8.27
N LYS A 58 -18.64 3.79 8.10
CA LYS A 58 -18.28 2.79 9.13
C LYS A 58 -16.77 2.76 9.38
N LEU A 59 -15.96 2.78 8.32
CA LEU A 59 -14.50 2.79 8.42
C LEU A 59 -13.95 4.09 9.02
N ALA A 60 -14.61 5.22 8.76
CA ALA A 60 -14.21 6.52 9.31
C ALA A 60 -14.27 6.57 10.84
N GLY A 61 -15.10 5.75 11.48
CA GLY A 61 -15.18 5.61 12.94
C GLY A 61 -14.01 4.84 13.57
N ALA A 62 -13.22 4.12 12.76
CA ALA A 62 -12.16 3.25 13.28
C ALA A 62 -10.91 4.04 13.67
N GLN A 63 -10.40 3.83 14.91
CA GLN A 63 -9.11 4.37 15.33
C GLN A 63 -7.93 3.64 14.67
N ARG A 64 -8.11 2.34 14.41
CA ARG A 64 -7.15 1.53 13.65
C ARG A 64 -7.90 0.69 12.65
N LEU A 65 -7.52 0.82 11.39
CA LEU A 65 -8.09 0.10 10.26
C LEU A 65 -7.00 -0.74 9.61
N ILE A 66 -7.29 -1.99 9.35
CA ILE A 66 -6.43 -2.87 8.54
C ILE A 66 -7.19 -3.22 7.27
N VAL A 67 -6.58 -3.01 6.12
CA VAL A 67 -7.08 -3.42 4.81
C VAL A 67 -6.23 -4.57 4.32
N GLY A 68 -6.88 -5.73 4.10
CA GLY A 68 -6.24 -6.93 3.59
C GLY A 68 -6.46 -7.09 2.10
N GLU A 69 -5.40 -7.32 1.33
CA GLU A 69 -5.46 -7.39 -0.13
C GLU A 69 -4.83 -8.67 -0.68
N LYS A 70 -5.04 -8.94 -1.97
CA LYS A 70 -4.33 -9.95 -2.75
C LYS A 70 -3.36 -9.23 -3.68
N HIS A 71 -2.05 -9.40 -3.44
CA HIS A 71 -0.96 -8.65 -4.06
C HIS A 71 -0.96 -8.58 -5.60
N ASP A 72 -1.58 -9.52 -6.27
CA ASP A 72 -1.64 -9.58 -7.73
C ASP A 72 -3.02 -9.21 -8.31
N ASN A 73 -3.93 -8.65 -7.51
CA ASN A 73 -5.23 -8.17 -7.97
C ASN A 73 -5.23 -6.64 -8.11
N ALA A 74 -5.26 -6.15 -9.36
CA ALA A 74 -5.22 -4.71 -9.64
C ALA A 74 -6.44 -3.95 -9.10
N GLU A 75 -7.63 -4.59 -9.02
CA GLU A 75 -8.82 -3.94 -8.47
C GLU A 75 -8.69 -3.69 -6.97
N HIS A 76 -7.95 -4.55 -6.23
CA HIS A 76 -7.65 -4.31 -4.81
C HIS A 76 -6.87 -3.01 -4.64
N HIS A 77 -5.82 -2.77 -5.44
CA HIS A 77 -5.01 -1.54 -5.35
C HIS A 77 -5.78 -0.29 -5.77
N GLN A 78 -6.78 -0.44 -6.64
CA GLN A 78 -7.69 0.66 -6.96
C GLN A 78 -8.60 1.01 -5.77
N ILE A 79 -9.11 0.00 -5.05
CA ILE A 79 -9.91 0.22 -3.84
C ILE A 79 -9.03 0.84 -2.73
N GLU A 80 -7.80 0.40 -2.56
CA GLU A 80 -6.85 1.01 -1.61
C GLU A 80 -6.61 2.49 -1.91
N LEU A 81 -6.38 2.82 -3.19
CA LEU A 81 -6.24 4.21 -3.63
C LEU A 81 -7.52 5.01 -3.35
N TRP A 82 -8.68 4.45 -3.66
CA TRP A 82 -9.98 5.06 -3.39
C TRP A 82 -10.19 5.29 -1.86
N LEU A 83 -9.81 4.32 -1.02
CA LEU A 83 -9.88 4.46 0.44
C LEU A 83 -9.00 5.60 0.94
N LEU A 84 -7.74 5.70 0.48
CA LEU A 84 -6.84 6.78 0.85
C LEU A 84 -7.43 8.15 0.51
N GLN A 85 -8.00 8.30 -0.68
CA GLN A 85 -8.57 9.55 -1.17
C GLN A 85 -9.86 9.95 -0.45
N ASN A 86 -10.67 8.98 -0.02
CA ASN A 86 -12.00 9.26 0.49
C ASN A 86 -12.08 9.21 2.02
N LEU A 87 -11.34 8.34 2.72
CA LEU A 87 -11.28 8.36 4.19
C LEU A 87 -10.79 9.70 4.73
N GLN A 88 -9.81 10.30 4.05
CA GLN A 88 -9.28 11.61 4.45
C GLN A 88 -10.31 12.74 4.33
N LYS A 89 -11.29 12.61 3.44
CA LYS A 89 -12.40 13.58 3.30
C LYS A 89 -13.44 13.43 4.42
N GLU A 90 -13.62 12.20 4.92
CA GLU A 90 -14.55 11.93 6.03
C GLU A 90 -13.97 12.35 7.38
N ARG A 91 -12.66 12.18 7.57
CA ARG A 91 -11.94 12.55 8.78
C ARG A 91 -10.46 12.76 8.50
N PRO A 92 -9.76 13.63 9.26
CA PRO A 92 -8.29 13.70 9.18
C PRO A 92 -7.67 12.32 9.45
N GLN A 93 -6.75 11.89 8.60
CA GLN A 93 -5.98 10.67 8.79
C GLN A 93 -4.75 10.96 9.65
N GLY A 94 -4.54 10.16 10.70
CA GLY A 94 -3.37 10.29 11.59
C GLY A 94 -2.11 9.69 10.98
N SER A 95 -2.22 8.51 10.31
CA SER A 95 -1.10 7.87 9.63
C SER A 95 -1.57 6.80 8.64
N VAL A 96 -0.72 6.50 7.66
CA VAL A 96 -0.86 5.38 6.73
C VAL A 96 0.38 4.49 6.85
N LEU A 97 0.20 3.19 6.94
CA LEU A 97 1.25 2.18 7.05
C LEU A 97 1.13 1.20 5.87
N LEU A 98 2.25 0.86 5.23
CA LEU A 98 2.27 -0.08 4.11
C LEU A 98 3.23 -1.24 4.38
N GLU A 99 2.75 -2.48 4.19
CA GLU A 99 3.58 -3.69 4.24
C GLU A 99 4.74 -3.62 3.25
N MET A 100 4.54 -2.99 2.10
CA MET A 100 5.51 -2.86 1.01
C MET A 100 6.74 -2.03 1.38
N LEU A 101 6.72 -1.34 2.53
CA LEU A 101 7.78 -0.47 3.02
C LEU A 101 8.45 -1.07 4.26
N THR A 102 9.77 -1.12 4.25
CA THR A 102 10.58 -1.66 5.36
C THR A 102 11.14 -0.55 6.26
N ALA A 103 11.56 -0.93 7.47
CA ALA A 103 12.15 -0.02 8.44
C ALA A 103 13.32 0.82 7.88
N SER A 104 14.19 0.22 7.09
CA SER A 104 15.35 0.91 6.49
C SER A 104 14.97 1.98 5.45
N GLN A 105 13.77 1.93 4.92
CA GLN A 105 13.26 2.93 3.97
C GLN A 105 12.66 4.17 4.67
N GLN A 106 12.34 4.12 5.96
CA GLN A 106 11.65 5.23 6.64
C GLN A 106 12.33 6.61 6.50
N PRO A 107 13.66 6.75 6.64
CA PRO A 107 14.31 8.05 6.44
C PRO A 107 14.09 8.60 5.03
N ARG A 108 14.11 7.74 3.99
CA ARG A 108 13.86 8.12 2.60
C ARG A 108 12.40 8.51 2.36
N ILE A 109 11.47 7.77 2.95
CA ILE A 109 10.03 8.10 2.91
C ILE A 109 9.81 9.52 3.42
N ASN A 110 10.41 9.85 4.57
CA ASN A 110 10.27 11.16 5.18
C ASN A 110 10.88 12.27 4.30
N GLN A 111 12.06 12.02 3.70
CA GLN A 111 12.71 12.95 2.77
C GLN A 111 11.90 13.18 1.50
N VAL A 112 11.41 12.10 0.86
CA VAL A 112 10.59 12.18 -0.36
C VAL A 112 9.29 12.92 -0.08
N LYS A 113 8.66 12.63 1.06
CA LYS A 113 7.42 13.30 1.48
C LYS A 113 7.63 14.79 1.73
N ALA A 114 8.73 15.19 2.37
CA ALA A 114 9.09 16.59 2.57
C ALA A 114 9.32 17.29 1.24
N TRP A 115 10.09 16.67 0.36
CA TRP A 115 10.40 17.21 -0.96
C TRP A 115 9.16 17.36 -1.86
N LEU A 116 8.22 16.40 -1.85
CA LEU A 116 6.98 16.49 -2.62
C LEU A 116 6.06 17.64 -2.19
N LYS A 117 6.23 18.18 -0.98
CA LYS A 117 5.52 19.41 -0.55
C LYS A 117 6.07 20.65 -1.25
N GLU A 118 7.38 20.68 -1.56
CA GLU A 118 8.07 21.78 -2.21
C GLU A 118 7.94 21.70 -3.73
N ASP A 119 8.05 20.49 -4.29
CA ASP A 119 7.91 20.21 -5.71
C ASP A 119 6.88 19.08 -5.96
N PRO A 120 5.60 19.41 -6.12
CA PRO A 120 4.55 18.40 -6.33
C PRO A 120 4.56 17.79 -7.74
N GLN A 121 5.32 18.34 -8.69
CA GLN A 121 5.33 17.96 -10.12
C GLN A 121 6.32 16.82 -10.44
N VAL A 122 6.69 16.03 -9.46
CA VAL A 122 7.67 14.95 -9.63
C VAL A 122 7.06 13.73 -10.32
N ARG A 123 7.79 13.17 -11.29
CA ARG A 123 7.39 11.95 -12.00
C ARG A 123 7.46 10.70 -11.09
N ASP A 124 6.53 9.78 -11.25
CA ASP A 124 6.43 8.55 -10.46
C ASP A 124 7.71 7.69 -10.52
N SER A 125 8.37 7.62 -11.69
CA SER A 125 9.64 6.91 -11.82
C SER A 125 10.73 7.47 -10.89
N ARG A 126 10.73 8.80 -10.67
CA ARG A 126 11.67 9.44 -9.76
C ARG A 126 11.34 9.14 -8.29
N ILE A 127 10.05 9.08 -7.94
CA ILE A 127 9.60 8.67 -6.61
C ILE A 127 10.05 7.23 -6.32
N GLN A 128 9.85 6.32 -7.27
CA GLN A 128 10.29 4.92 -7.18
C GLN A 128 11.79 4.78 -6.89
N GLU A 129 12.63 5.53 -7.62
CA GLU A 129 14.09 5.55 -7.42
C GLU A 129 14.46 6.06 -6.02
N LEU A 130 13.92 7.20 -5.62
CA LEU A 130 14.24 7.86 -4.35
C LEU A 130 13.85 7.04 -3.13
N LEU A 131 12.75 6.31 -3.22
CA LEU A 131 12.30 5.37 -2.17
C LEU A 131 13.17 4.12 -2.11
N HIS A 132 14.05 3.87 -3.08
CA HIS A 132 14.68 2.56 -3.28
C HIS A 132 13.63 1.45 -3.27
N TRP A 133 12.59 1.64 -4.11
CA TRP A 133 11.46 0.74 -4.16
C TRP A 133 11.89 -0.70 -4.45
N GLN A 134 11.38 -1.64 -3.67
CA GLN A 134 11.79 -3.03 -3.78
C GLN A 134 11.16 -3.70 -5.01
N LYS A 135 11.98 -4.40 -5.79
CA LYS A 135 11.55 -5.08 -7.04
C LYS A 135 10.48 -6.17 -6.82
N GLY A 136 10.37 -6.70 -5.59
CA GLY A 136 9.35 -7.68 -5.24
C GLY A 136 7.91 -7.14 -5.28
N TRP A 137 7.74 -5.81 -5.24
CA TRP A 137 6.46 -5.13 -5.32
C TRP A 137 6.35 -4.40 -6.66
N PRO A 138 5.59 -4.90 -7.66
CA PRO A 138 5.50 -4.26 -8.96
C PRO A 138 4.97 -2.83 -8.86
N TRP A 139 5.75 -1.84 -9.29
CA TRP A 139 5.36 -0.43 -9.21
C TRP A 139 4.05 -0.12 -9.95
N ALA A 140 3.78 -0.83 -11.05
CA ALA A 140 2.53 -0.70 -11.80
C ALA A 140 1.28 -1.03 -10.96
N MET A 141 1.43 -1.83 -9.89
CA MET A 141 0.36 -2.19 -8.97
C MET A 141 0.25 -1.19 -7.81
N TYR A 142 1.38 -0.85 -7.19
CA TYR A 142 1.42 -0.08 -5.93
C TYR A 142 1.71 1.40 -6.10
N GLY A 143 2.21 1.84 -7.26
CA GLY A 143 2.68 3.21 -7.46
C GLY A 143 1.63 4.28 -7.17
N GLY A 144 0.38 4.04 -7.56
CA GLY A 144 -0.74 4.94 -7.26
C GLY A 144 -0.99 5.09 -5.76
N VAL A 145 -1.05 3.97 -5.03
CA VAL A 145 -1.28 3.92 -3.57
C VAL A 145 -0.14 4.62 -2.83
N VAL A 146 1.11 4.31 -3.21
CA VAL A 146 2.32 4.89 -2.58
C VAL A 146 2.41 6.39 -2.83
N THR A 147 2.17 6.83 -4.06
CA THR A 147 2.23 8.24 -4.43
C THR A 147 1.13 9.05 -3.73
N GLU A 148 -0.09 8.51 -3.65
CA GLU A 148 -1.19 9.14 -2.91
C GLU A 148 -0.84 9.28 -1.41
N ALA A 149 -0.36 8.21 -0.77
CA ALA A 149 0.04 8.23 0.64
C ALA A 149 1.21 9.18 0.92
N LEU A 150 2.17 9.31 -0.02
CA LEU A 150 3.26 10.29 0.07
C LEU A 150 2.76 11.74 -0.01
N ARG A 151 1.78 12.01 -0.86
CA ARG A 151 1.20 13.36 -1.06
C ARG A 151 0.20 13.74 0.02
N ALA A 152 -0.41 12.76 0.68
CA ALA A 152 -1.34 12.99 1.78
C ALA A 152 -0.69 13.77 2.93
N PRO A 153 -1.43 14.59 3.71
CA PRO A 153 -0.89 15.31 4.88
C PRO A 153 -0.36 14.37 5.97
N SER A 154 -1.00 13.21 6.15
CA SER A 154 -0.66 12.22 7.18
C SER A 154 0.70 11.57 6.95
N PRO A 155 1.45 11.18 8.00
CA PRO A 155 2.66 10.40 7.87
C PRO A 155 2.45 9.10 7.09
N LEU A 156 3.40 8.75 6.20
CA LEU A 156 3.53 7.43 5.62
C LEU A 156 4.61 6.66 6.39
N LEU A 157 4.25 5.51 6.92
CA LEU A 157 5.09 4.70 7.78
C LEU A 157 5.37 3.32 7.15
N ASN A 158 6.54 2.79 7.45
CA ASN A 158 6.87 1.41 7.12
C ASN A 158 6.10 0.44 8.01
N ALA A 159 5.81 -0.77 7.49
CA ALA A 159 5.15 -1.82 8.25
C ALA A 159 5.81 -3.19 8.06
N ASN A 160 7.02 -3.26 7.52
CA ASN A 160 7.69 -4.55 7.31
C ASN A 160 9.11 -4.56 7.88
N ILE A 161 9.56 -5.75 8.27
CA ILE A 161 10.94 -6.00 8.70
C ILE A 161 11.90 -5.91 7.51
N ASN A 162 13.16 -5.60 7.78
CA ASN A 162 14.20 -5.50 6.75
C ASN A 162 14.57 -6.87 6.20
N ARG A 163 15.10 -6.90 4.98
CA ARG A 163 15.53 -8.12 4.31
C ARG A 163 16.59 -8.91 5.09
N ASP A 164 17.51 -8.23 5.76
CA ASP A 164 18.53 -8.87 6.58
C ASP A 164 17.92 -9.61 7.78
N GLU A 165 16.85 -9.07 8.39
CA GLU A 165 16.10 -9.76 9.43
C GLU A 165 15.37 -10.99 8.87
N VAL A 166 14.73 -10.87 7.72
CA VAL A 166 14.12 -12.02 7.03
C VAL A 166 15.16 -13.13 6.81
N MET A 167 16.36 -12.78 6.36
CA MET A 167 17.45 -13.75 6.13
C MET A 167 17.97 -14.38 7.43
N ARG A 168 18.03 -13.61 8.53
CA ARG A 168 18.37 -14.16 9.86
C ARG A 168 17.33 -15.16 10.35
N LEU A 169 16.04 -14.80 10.25
CA LEU A 169 14.93 -15.66 10.62
C LEU A 169 14.84 -16.93 9.76
N TYR A 170 15.19 -16.81 8.47
CA TYR A 170 15.24 -17.97 7.58
C TYR A 170 16.29 -18.99 8.01
N LYS A 171 17.47 -18.51 8.44
CA LYS A 171 18.59 -19.38 8.91
C LYS A 171 18.34 -19.88 10.34
N THR A 172 17.82 -19.01 11.19
CA THR A 172 17.62 -19.30 12.63
C THR A 172 16.23 -18.81 13.03
N PRO A 173 15.20 -19.65 12.86
CA PRO A 173 13.81 -19.28 13.20
C PRO A 173 13.67 -18.88 14.66
N ARG A 174 13.01 -17.73 14.89
CA ARG A 174 12.62 -17.27 16.22
C ARG A 174 11.19 -16.77 16.16
N PHE A 175 10.38 -17.26 17.04
CA PHE A 175 8.97 -16.86 17.15
C PHE A 175 8.81 -15.67 18.08
N PRO A 176 7.84 -14.77 17.83
CA PRO A 176 7.51 -13.73 18.79
C PRO A 176 6.85 -14.34 20.04
N GLU A 177 6.97 -13.67 21.16
CA GLU A 177 6.21 -14.04 22.36
C GLU A 177 4.74 -13.64 22.21
N GLY A 178 3.81 -14.47 22.69
CA GLY A 178 2.38 -14.19 22.65
C GLY A 178 1.57 -15.40 23.08
N LYS A 179 0.33 -15.15 23.49
CA LYS A 179 -0.64 -16.21 23.85
C LYS A 179 -1.63 -16.45 22.73
N LYS A 180 -2.09 -15.40 22.07
CA LYS A 180 -3.08 -15.44 20.99
C LYS A 180 -2.43 -15.78 19.67
N SER A 181 -1.46 -14.98 19.25
CA SER A 181 -0.79 -15.13 17.96
C SER A 181 0.03 -16.42 17.82
N THR A 182 0.52 -16.97 18.93
CA THR A 182 1.33 -18.21 18.94
C THR A 182 0.57 -19.43 19.44
N ALA A 183 -0.76 -19.35 19.59
CA ALA A 183 -1.58 -20.48 19.96
C ALA A 183 -1.40 -21.65 18.96
N PRO A 184 -1.41 -22.92 19.42
CA PRO A 184 -1.19 -24.07 18.54
C PRO A 184 -2.13 -24.11 17.32
N ALA A 185 -3.40 -23.75 17.49
CA ALA A 185 -4.36 -23.70 16.40
C ALA A 185 -4.00 -22.61 15.35
N VAL A 186 -3.53 -21.44 15.78
CA VAL A 186 -3.07 -20.36 14.88
C VAL A 186 -1.83 -20.78 14.10
N GLN A 187 -0.87 -21.41 14.78
CA GLN A 187 0.34 -21.93 14.11
C GLN A 187 0.00 -23.04 13.11
N ALA A 188 -0.96 -23.90 13.41
CA ALA A 188 -1.43 -24.94 12.49
C ALA A 188 -2.06 -24.31 11.24
N ALA A 189 -3.00 -23.36 11.40
CA ALA A 189 -3.64 -22.67 10.30
C ALA A 189 -2.64 -21.88 9.42
N LEU A 190 -1.65 -21.21 10.03
CA LEU A 190 -0.57 -20.54 9.30
C LEU A 190 0.30 -21.53 8.52
N LYS A 191 0.64 -22.69 9.09
CA LYS A 191 1.40 -23.73 8.37
C LYS A 191 0.63 -24.24 7.16
N GLU A 192 -0.65 -24.55 7.32
CA GLU A 192 -1.53 -24.97 6.23
C GLU A 192 -1.57 -23.92 5.12
N THR A 193 -1.74 -22.65 5.48
CA THR A 193 -1.70 -21.51 4.55
C THR A 193 -0.37 -21.44 3.81
N ILE A 194 0.76 -21.52 4.51
CA ILE A 194 2.09 -21.45 3.90
C ILE A 194 2.31 -22.63 2.96
N VAL A 195 1.93 -23.84 3.35
CA VAL A 195 2.01 -25.05 2.52
C VAL A 195 1.19 -24.87 1.24
N ALA A 196 -0.05 -24.38 1.35
CA ALA A 196 -0.93 -24.14 0.22
C ALA A 196 -0.32 -23.08 -0.74
N MET A 197 0.22 -21.99 -0.23
CA MET A 197 0.88 -20.94 -1.03
C MET A 197 2.12 -21.45 -1.79
N HIS A 198 2.75 -22.52 -1.32
CA HIS A 198 3.91 -23.15 -1.96
C HIS A 198 3.55 -24.41 -2.76
N GLY A 199 2.26 -24.59 -3.10
CA GLY A 199 1.80 -25.73 -3.88
C GLY A 199 2.03 -27.11 -3.23
N GLY A 200 2.06 -27.16 -1.90
CA GLY A 200 2.32 -28.38 -1.12
C GLY A 200 3.78 -28.78 -0.98
N ASN A 201 4.72 -28.03 -1.56
CA ASN A 201 6.13 -28.41 -1.69
C ASN A 201 7.06 -27.75 -0.67
N ILE A 202 6.59 -27.51 0.55
CA ILE A 202 7.38 -26.93 1.64
C ILE A 202 7.18 -27.71 2.94
N GLU A 203 8.27 -28.09 3.58
CA GLU A 203 8.24 -28.89 4.81
C GLU A 203 9.46 -28.63 5.72
N GLY A 204 9.52 -29.30 6.85
CA GLY A 204 10.66 -29.32 7.76
C GLY A 204 11.15 -27.95 8.20
N GLN A 205 12.46 -27.74 8.11
CA GLN A 205 13.10 -26.49 8.52
C GLN A 205 12.64 -25.29 7.69
N GLN A 206 12.39 -25.47 6.40
CA GLN A 206 11.94 -24.40 5.52
C GLN A 206 10.55 -23.90 5.94
N LEU A 207 9.60 -24.79 6.21
CA LEU A 207 8.27 -24.43 6.70
C LEU A 207 8.35 -23.71 8.06
N THR A 208 9.20 -24.19 8.96
CA THR A 208 9.43 -23.56 10.27
C THR A 208 9.98 -22.13 10.12
N SER A 209 10.93 -21.94 9.20
CA SER A 209 11.51 -20.63 8.92
C SER A 209 10.48 -19.67 8.34
N MET A 210 9.65 -20.13 7.39
CA MET A 210 8.61 -19.30 6.78
C MET A 210 7.53 -18.92 7.80
N LEU A 211 7.15 -19.86 8.68
CA LEU A 211 6.22 -19.58 9.77
C LEU A 211 6.77 -18.51 10.74
N ALA A 212 8.05 -18.62 11.11
CA ALA A 212 8.69 -17.64 11.98
C ALA A 212 8.76 -16.25 11.32
N ILE A 213 9.09 -16.20 10.03
CA ILE A 213 9.11 -14.94 9.25
C ILE A 213 7.71 -14.32 9.20
N GLN A 214 6.67 -15.11 8.90
CA GLN A 214 5.29 -14.63 8.87
C GLN A 214 4.89 -14.01 10.20
N GLN A 215 5.08 -14.73 11.30
CA GLN A 215 4.71 -14.24 12.64
C GLN A 215 5.55 -13.03 13.09
N GLN A 216 6.81 -12.93 12.72
CA GLN A 216 7.63 -11.76 13.04
C GLN A 216 7.23 -10.53 12.21
N ARG A 217 6.79 -10.71 10.96
CA ARG A 217 6.19 -9.64 10.17
C ARG A 217 4.91 -9.13 10.81
N ASP A 218 4.00 -10.05 11.17
CA ASP A 218 2.74 -9.70 11.84
C ASP A 218 2.97 -8.98 13.17
N ARG A 219 3.94 -9.44 13.96
CA ARG A 219 4.35 -8.79 15.21
C ARG A 219 4.88 -7.38 14.95
N TYR A 220 5.72 -7.20 13.95
CA TYR A 220 6.25 -5.90 13.59
C TYR A 220 5.14 -4.94 13.11
N MET A 221 4.26 -5.39 12.22
CA MET A 221 3.09 -4.62 11.76
C MET A 221 2.21 -4.19 12.93
N ALA A 222 1.94 -5.11 13.87
CA ALA A 222 1.15 -4.82 15.06
C ALA A 222 1.80 -3.73 15.93
N GLN A 223 3.11 -3.80 16.15
CA GLN A 223 3.87 -2.78 16.90
C GLN A 223 3.83 -1.43 16.21
N GLN A 224 4.04 -1.40 14.88
CA GLN A 224 3.97 -0.18 14.10
C GLN A 224 2.56 0.44 14.15
N LEU A 225 1.51 -0.37 13.96
CA LEU A 225 0.13 0.10 13.98
C LEU A 225 -0.31 0.59 15.37
N LEU A 226 0.17 -0.04 16.45
CA LEU A 226 -0.12 0.38 17.82
C LEU A 226 0.56 1.70 18.19
N SER A 227 1.78 1.94 17.70
CA SER A 227 2.55 3.17 17.97
C SER A 227 2.22 4.33 17.02
N ALA A 228 1.56 4.06 15.91
CA ALA A 228 1.26 5.05 14.89
C ALA A 228 0.24 6.11 15.35
N PRO A 229 0.36 7.36 14.91
CA PRO A 229 -0.67 8.38 15.12
C PRO A 229 -2.03 7.92 14.59
N THR A 230 -3.04 7.97 15.44
CA THR A 230 -4.42 7.58 15.09
C THR A 230 -5.22 8.79 14.57
N PRO A 231 -6.20 8.55 13.71
CA PRO A 231 -6.64 7.28 13.12
C PRO A 231 -5.60 6.70 12.17
N ALA A 232 -5.24 5.43 12.35
CA ALA A 232 -4.18 4.76 11.57
C ALA A 232 -4.77 3.74 10.59
N LEU A 233 -4.23 3.71 9.36
CA LEU A 233 -4.60 2.77 8.31
C LEU A 233 -3.38 1.92 7.94
N LEU A 234 -3.48 0.60 8.11
CA LEU A 234 -2.51 -0.37 7.59
C LEU A 234 -3.06 -1.05 6.33
N ILE A 235 -2.28 -1.06 5.26
CA ILE A 235 -2.53 -1.85 4.04
C ILE A 235 -1.51 -2.99 3.99
N ALA A 236 -2.00 -4.22 3.94
CA ALA A 236 -1.18 -5.43 3.93
C ALA A 236 -1.88 -6.58 3.21
N GLY A 237 -1.15 -7.66 2.90
CA GLY A 237 -1.73 -8.86 2.35
C GLY A 237 -2.80 -9.47 3.26
N GLY A 238 -3.81 -10.12 2.67
CA GLY A 238 -4.99 -10.61 3.37
C GLY A 238 -4.69 -11.57 4.53
N TYR A 239 -3.64 -12.37 4.43
CA TYR A 239 -3.23 -13.25 5.54
C TYR A 239 -2.71 -12.46 6.74
N HIS A 240 -1.97 -11.36 6.50
CA HIS A 240 -1.53 -10.44 7.55
C HIS A 240 -2.72 -9.70 8.17
N ALA A 241 -3.72 -9.34 7.37
CA ALA A 241 -4.90 -8.61 7.83
C ALA A 241 -5.88 -9.47 8.62
N SER A 242 -5.90 -10.79 8.40
CA SER A 242 -6.89 -11.69 8.98
C SER A 242 -6.85 -11.72 10.52
N ARG A 243 -8.01 -11.54 11.17
CA ARG A 243 -8.14 -11.65 12.61
C ARG A 243 -7.81 -13.04 13.15
N SER A 244 -8.04 -14.08 12.36
CA SER A 244 -7.87 -15.46 12.83
C SER A 244 -6.42 -15.90 12.88
N ILE A 245 -5.50 -15.24 12.12
CA ILE A 245 -4.11 -15.70 12.00
C ILE A 245 -3.06 -14.58 11.90
N GLY A 246 -3.45 -13.31 11.73
CA GLY A 246 -2.56 -12.22 11.37
C GLY A 246 -2.35 -11.16 12.45
N VAL A 247 -2.08 -9.94 12.00
CA VAL A 247 -1.76 -8.75 12.80
C VAL A 247 -2.71 -8.52 13.99
N PRO A 248 -4.05 -8.70 13.86
CA PRO A 248 -4.95 -8.46 14.97
C PRO A 248 -4.66 -9.30 16.20
N LEU A 249 -4.24 -10.58 16.04
CA LEU A 249 -3.87 -11.43 17.18
C LEU A 249 -2.62 -10.94 17.91
N HIS A 250 -1.63 -10.44 17.13
CA HIS A 250 -0.43 -9.83 17.70
C HIS A 250 -0.74 -8.51 18.41
N MET A 251 -1.72 -7.74 17.93
CA MET A 251 -2.21 -6.56 18.64
C MET A 251 -2.88 -6.92 19.95
N GLU A 252 -3.70 -7.99 19.99
CA GLU A 252 -4.32 -8.48 21.22
C GLU A 252 -3.28 -8.93 22.26
N ASP A 253 -2.19 -9.55 21.83
CA ASP A 253 -1.09 -9.94 22.74
C ASP A 253 -0.36 -8.73 23.32
N LEU A 254 -0.20 -7.66 22.52
CA LEU A 254 0.53 -6.44 22.91
C LEU A 254 -0.35 -5.44 23.66
N SER A 255 -1.60 -5.31 23.28
CA SER A 255 -2.56 -4.33 23.80
C SER A 255 -4.00 -4.84 23.66
N PRO A 256 -4.50 -5.62 24.60
CA PRO A 256 -5.81 -6.30 24.49
C PRO A 256 -7.00 -5.36 24.26
N ALA A 257 -6.88 -4.09 24.68
CA ALA A 257 -7.93 -3.08 24.48
C ALA A 257 -7.93 -2.48 23.05
N SER A 258 -6.87 -2.65 22.29
CA SER A 258 -6.69 -2.05 20.96
C SER A 258 -7.15 -3.00 19.86
N LYS A 259 -8.46 -3.00 19.56
CA LYS A 259 -9.02 -3.83 18.49
C LYS A 259 -9.08 -3.03 17.17
N PRO A 260 -8.45 -3.51 16.11
CA PRO A 260 -8.60 -2.90 14.79
C PRO A 260 -9.92 -3.30 14.15
N VAL A 261 -10.45 -2.42 13.27
CA VAL A 261 -11.43 -2.80 12.26
C VAL A 261 -10.69 -3.42 11.09
N VAL A 262 -11.21 -4.49 10.52
CA VAL A 262 -10.62 -5.18 9.37
C VAL A 262 -11.58 -5.15 8.19
N LEU A 263 -11.10 -4.60 7.06
CA LEU A 263 -11.72 -4.73 5.74
C LEU A 263 -10.90 -5.73 4.93
N MET A 264 -11.51 -6.81 4.47
CA MET A 264 -10.87 -7.77 3.56
C MET A 264 -11.29 -7.48 2.12
N LEU A 265 -10.33 -7.25 1.23
CA LEU A 265 -10.54 -7.27 -0.21
C LEU A 265 -10.41 -8.70 -0.68
N ALA A 266 -11.39 -9.22 -1.38
CA ALA A 266 -11.46 -10.62 -1.76
C ALA A 266 -11.95 -10.80 -3.20
N GLU A 267 -11.58 -11.89 -3.83
CA GLU A 267 -12.09 -12.26 -5.14
C GLU A 267 -13.43 -12.98 -5.03
N LYS A 268 -14.34 -12.71 -5.98
CA LYS A 268 -15.62 -13.41 -6.06
C LYS A 268 -15.39 -14.93 -6.07
N GLY A 269 -16.13 -15.65 -5.23
CA GLY A 269 -15.97 -17.09 -5.04
C GLY A 269 -15.12 -17.48 -3.82
N MET A 270 -14.37 -16.54 -3.22
CA MET A 270 -13.73 -16.78 -1.93
C MET A 270 -14.75 -16.71 -0.79
N SER A 271 -14.49 -17.44 0.28
CA SER A 271 -15.26 -17.36 1.53
C SER A 271 -14.46 -16.56 2.57
N ILE A 272 -15.03 -15.44 3.02
CA ILE A 272 -14.50 -14.64 4.13
C ILE A 272 -15.55 -14.61 5.24
N THR A 273 -15.14 -14.88 6.46
CA THR A 273 -16.03 -14.97 7.61
C THR A 273 -15.82 -13.84 8.61
N ALA A 274 -16.78 -13.63 9.51
CA ALA A 274 -16.69 -12.63 10.59
C ALA A 274 -15.49 -12.85 11.53
N ASP A 275 -14.99 -14.10 11.63
CA ASP A 275 -13.77 -14.41 12.40
C ASP A 275 -12.50 -13.86 11.73
N GLN A 276 -12.55 -13.58 10.43
CA GLN A 276 -11.41 -13.07 9.67
C GLN A 276 -11.44 -11.55 9.51
N ALA A 277 -12.63 -10.95 9.35
CA ALA A 277 -12.78 -9.51 9.09
C ALA A 277 -14.12 -8.97 9.58
N ASP A 278 -14.29 -7.64 9.64
CA ASP A 278 -15.58 -6.97 9.87
C ASP A 278 -16.38 -6.79 8.59
N TYR A 279 -15.65 -6.45 7.54
CA TYR A 279 -16.21 -6.15 6.23
C TYR A 279 -15.43 -6.90 5.16
N VAL A 280 -16.12 -7.27 4.09
CA VAL A 280 -15.49 -7.79 2.88
C VAL A 280 -15.95 -7.00 1.66
N TRP A 281 -15.02 -6.75 0.75
CA TRP A 281 -15.30 -6.17 -0.55
C TRP A 281 -14.86 -7.15 -1.64
N PHE A 282 -15.85 -7.79 -2.28
CA PHE A 282 -15.62 -8.75 -3.35
C PHE A 282 -15.46 -8.06 -4.70
N VAL A 283 -14.41 -8.38 -5.40
CA VAL A 283 -14.12 -7.91 -6.77
C VAL A 283 -13.94 -9.09 -7.74
N ALA A 284 -13.70 -8.81 -9.00
CA ALA A 284 -13.38 -9.84 -9.98
C ALA A 284 -12.06 -10.56 -9.61
N PRO A 285 -11.93 -11.87 -9.94
CA PRO A 285 -10.66 -12.56 -9.81
C PRO A 285 -9.58 -11.92 -10.69
N ALA A 286 -8.34 -11.89 -10.18
CA ALA A 286 -7.19 -11.50 -10.99
C ALA A 286 -7.09 -12.40 -12.25
N PRO A 287 -6.69 -11.85 -13.42
CA PRO A 287 -6.45 -12.65 -14.60
C PRO A 287 -5.47 -13.79 -14.31
N ALA A 288 -5.78 -15.01 -14.80
CA ALA A 288 -4.85 -16.12 -14.66
C ALA A 288 -3.48 -15.76 -15.27
N LYS A 289 -2.41 -16.02 -14.54
CA LYS A 289 -1.04 -15.86 -15.07
C LYS A 289 -0.88 -16.85 -16.23
N ARG A 290 -0.61 -16.31 -17.43
CA ARG A 290 -0.28 -17.10 -18.62
C ARG A 290 1.12 -17.67 -18.54
#